data_bffffa23341b33edd475d80ad206c409
#
_entry.id   bffffa23341b33edd475d80ad206c409
#
_cell.length_a   1.000
_cell.length_b   1.000
_cell.length_c   1.000
_cell.angle_alpha   90.00
_cell.angle_beta   90.00
_cell.angle_gamma   90.00
#
_symmetry.space_group_name_H-M   'P 1'
#
loop_
_entity.id
_entity.type
_entity.pdbx_description
1 polymer ?
#
loop_
_entity_poly.entity_id
_entity_poly.type
_entity_poly.pdbx_seq_one_letter_code
_entity_poly.pdbx_strand_id
1 'polypeptide(L)'
;VSGKTVGQIIKNAEILRPEVIHSVENPYNKTGGIAVLKGNIAPECSVVKESAVDPSMKVFSGPAKVYNSEDEAIAAICAQKVVSGDVVVIRYEGPKGGPGMREMLNPTSVLAGMGHDKDVALLTDGRFSGATRGACIGHISPEAREGGNIALIENGDIIEIDIPNRTLN
;
A
#
# COMPACT_ATOMS: atom_id res chain seq x y z
N VAL A 1 14.56 14.31 29.87
CA VAL A 1 13.19 14.83 29.60
C VAL A 1 13.16 16.26 30.09
N SER A 2 12.77 17.21 29.22
CA SER A 2 12.84 18.66 29.50
C SER A 2 11.73 19.17 30.48
N GLY A 3 10.73 18.38 30.78
CA GLY A 3 9.53 18.79 31.54
C GLY A 3 8.64 19.81 30.81
N LYS A 4 8.94 20.13 29.55
CA LYS A 4 8.17 21.08 28.72
C LYS A 4 7.25 20.35 27.76
N THR A 5 6.10 20.96 27.44
CA THR A 5 5.23 20.48 26.35
C THR A 5 5.89 20.75 24.98
N VAL A 6 5.45 20.02 23.92
CA VAL A 6 5.91 20.26 22.55
C VAL A 6 5.66 21.73 22.16
N GLY A 7 4.48 22.27 22.45
CA GLY A 7 4.17 23.68 22.18
C GLY A 7 5.13 24.68 22.83
N GLN A 8 5.59 24.42 24.06
CA GLN A 8 6.60 25.24 24.72
C GLN A 8 7.98 25.12 24.06
N ILE A 9 8.33 23.94 23.55
CA ILE A 9 9.63 23.69 22.87
C ILE A 9 9.67 24.41 21.53
N ILE A 10 8.59 24.34 20.76
CA ILE A 10 8.55 24.89 19.38
C ILE A 10 8.07 26.35 19.31
N LYS A 11 7.74 26.98 20.44
CA LYS A 11 7.16 28.34 20.49
C LYS A 11 7.89 29.39 19.64
N ASN A 12 9.22 29.26 19.57
CA ASN A 12 10.08 30.20 18.81
C ASN A 12 10.76 29.50 17.62
N ALA A 13 10.23 28.37 17.17
CA ALA A 13 10.78 27.68 16.01
C ALA A 13 10.40 28.44 14.72
N GLU A 14 11.39 28.65 13.87
CA GLU A 14 11.22 29.32 12.56
C GLU A 14 11.65 28.37 11.45
N ILE A 15 11.03 28.51 10.28
CA ILE A 15 11.46 27.79 9.08
C ILE A 15 12.67 28.55 8.50
N LEU A 16 13.88 28.00 8.73
CA LEU A 16 15.12 28.60 8.25
C LEU A 16 15.37 28.30 6.76
N ARG A 17 14.83 27.23 6.24
CA ARG A 17 15.07 26.72 4.88
C ARG A 17 13.74 26.40 4.22
N PRO A 18 12.97 27.40 3.71
CA PRO A 18 11.63 27.19 3.13
C PRO A 18 11.64 26.31 1.86
N GLU A 19 12.79 26.19 1.20
CA GLU A 19 12.98 25.28 0.07
C GLU A 19 13.08 23.80 0.50
N VAL A 20 13.28 23.53 1.80
CA VAL A 20 13.35 22.18 2.38
C VAL A 20 12.15 21.86 3.23
N ILE A 21 11.72 22.83 4.06
CA ILE A 21 10.57 22.71 4.96
C ILE A 21 9.54 23.73 4.53
N HIS A 22 8.51 23.25 3.86
CA HIS A 22 7.42 24.11 3.41
C HIS A 22 6.51 24.54 4.57
N SER A 23 5.93 25.73 4.47
CA SER A 23 4.92 26.18 5.42
C SER A 23 3.59 25.45 5.23
N VAL A 24 2.70 25.53 6.22
CA VAL A 24 1.37 24.93 6.16
C VAL A 24 0.52 25.55 5.03
N GLU A 25 0.77 26.83 4.73
CA GLU A 25 0.08 27.57 3.66
C GLU A 25 0.56 27.16 2.27
N ASN A 26 1.79 26.66 2.16
CA ASN A 26 2.38 26.23 0.89
C ASN A 26 3.00 24.84 1.01
N PRO A 27 2.23 23.79 1.30
CA PRO A 27 2.75 22.43 1.49
C PRO A 27 3.16 21.79 0.15
N TYR A 28 4.03 20.76 0.20
CA TYR A 28 4.33 19.92 -0.97
C TYR A 28 3.08 19.25 -1.55
N ASN A 29 2.16 18.79 -0.67
CA ASN A 29 0.89 18.19 -1.03
C ASN A 29 -0.19 18.71 -0.09
N LYS A 30 -1.42 18.85 -0.60
CA LYS A 30 -2.57 19.28 0.18
C LYS A 30 -2.99 18.27 1.25
N THR A 31 -2.69 16.98 1.01
CA THR A 31 -2.99 15.87 1.92
C THR A 31 -1.70 15.20 2.37
N GLY A 32 -1.77 14.37 3.43
CA GLY A 32 -0.65 13.53 3.85
C GLY A 32 -0.25 12.52 2.77
N GLY A 33 0.96 11.94 2.90
CA GLY A 33 1.48 10.96 1.95
C GLY A 33 0.89 9.55 2.09
N ILE A 34 0.01 9.32 3.09
CA ILE A 34 -0.62 8.03 3.40
C ILE A 34 -2.12 8.16 3.29
N ALA A 35 -2.76 7.20 2.61
CA ALA A 35 -4.21 7.05 2.56
C ALA A 35 -4.64 5.77 3.27
N VAL A 36 -5.72 5.85 4.05
CA VAL A 36 -6.42 4.70 4.61
C VAL A 36 -7.62 4.41 3.74
N LEU A 37 -7.72 3.16 3.23
CA LEU A 37 -8.84 2.71 2.41
C LEU A 37 -9.68 1.73 3.20
N LYS A 38 -10.99 1.70 2.90
CA LYS A 38 -11.96 0.76 3.45
C LYS A 38 -12.88 0.24 2.35
N GLY A 39 -13.46 -0.92 2.56
CA GLY A 39 -14.40 -1.53 1.64
C GLY A 39 -14.69 -2.97 2.01
N ASN A 40 -15.29 -3.72 1.09
CA ASN A 40 -15.62 -5.12 1.36
C ASN A 40 -14.37 -5.99 1.57
N ILE A 41 -13.25 -5.67 0.92
CA ILE A 41 -11.97 -6.39 1.09
C ILE A 41 -11.31 -6.00 2.42
N ALA A 42 -11.38 -4.74 2.82
CA ALA A 42 -10.74 -4.18 3.99
C ALA A 42 -11.75 -3.46 4.92
N PRO A 43 -12.68 -4.20 5.56
CA PRO A 43 -13.75 -3.58 6.34
C PRO A 43 -13.24 -2.77 7.54
N GLU A 44 -12.11 -3.15 8.13
CA GLU A 44 -11.50 -2.39 9.20
C GLU A 44 -10.60 -1.29 8.66
N CYS A 45 -9.60 -1.64 7.85
CA CYS A 45 -8.72 -0.69 7.16
C CYS A 45 -7.75 -1.38 6.20
N SER A 46 -7.15 -0.58 5.34
CA SER A 46 -5.92 -0.87 4.61
C SER A 46 -5.16 0.43 4.40
N VAL A 47 -3.88 0.35 4.03
CA VAL A 47 -3.00 1.52 3.95
C VAL A 47 -2.28 1.54 2.62
N VAL A 48 -2.25 2.70 1.96
CA VAL A 48 -1.46 2.94 0.76
C VAL A 48 -0.60 4.19 0.93
N LYS A 49 0.62 4.15 0.43
CA LYS A 49 1.48 5.32 0.31
C LYS A 49 1.04 6.13 -0.93
N GLU A 50 0.02 6.96 -0.76
CA GLU A 50 -0.60 7.74 -1.85
C GLU A 50 0.41 8.58 -2.64
N SER A 51 1.44 9.12 -1.96
CA SER A 51 2.48 9.92 -2.60
C SER A 51 3.38 9.15 -3.57
N ALA A 52 3.37 7.82 -3.53
CA ALA A 52 4.15 6.95 -4.40
C ALA A 52 3.32 6.32 -5.53
N VAL A 53 2.02 6.61 -5.59
CA VAL A 53 1.09 6.08 -6.60
C VAL A 53 1.04 7.03 -7.79
N ASP A 54 1.26 6.49 -8.99
CA ASP A 54 1.09 7.25 -10.23
C ASP A 54 -0.37 7.75 -10.31
N PRO A 55 -0.63 8.99 -10.77
CA PRO A 55 -1.97 9.52 -10.90
C PRO A 55 -2.94 8.62 -11.68
N SER A 56 -2.46 7.91 -12.71
CA SER A 56 -3.26 6.97 -13.50
C SER A 56 -3.72 5.73 -12.72
N MET A 57 -3.03 5.38 -11.64
CA MET A 57 -3.32 4.23 -10.80
C MET A 57 -4.12 4.57 -9.53
N LYS A 58 -4.46 5.86 -9.31
CA LYS A 58 -5.24 6.25 -8.13
C LYS A 58 -6.69 5.77 -8.17
N VAL A 59 -7.24 5.59 -9.36
CA VAL A 59 -8.51 4.90 -9.60
C VAL A 59 -8.18 3.77 -10.57
N PHE A 60 -8.27 2.53 -10.09
CA PHE A 60 -7.83 1.37 -10.85
C PHE A 60 -8.77 0.19 -10.60
N SER A 61 -8.99 -0.62 -11.62
CA SER A 61 -9.76 -1.85 -11.52
C SER A 61 -9.12 -2.92 -12.38
N GLY A 62 -9.04 -4.15 -11.85
CA GLY A 62 -8.42 -5.25 -12.57
C GLY A 62 -8.72 -6.62 -11.96
N PRO A 63 -8.45 -7.70 -12.73
CA PRO A 63 -8.63 -9.05 -12.25
C PRO A 63 -7.56 -9.43 -11.21
N ALA A 64 -8.00 -10.12 -10.15
CA ALA A 64 -7.13 -10.63 -9.10
C ALA A 64 -6.24 -11.77 -9.60
N LYS A 65 -4.97 -11.75 -9.16
CA LYS A 65 -4.01 -12.86 -9.20
C LYS A 65 -3.62 -13.18 -7.77
N VAL A 66 -4.14 -14.28 -7.24
CA VAL A 66 -4.08 -14.59 -5.81
C VAL A 66 -2.94 -15.55 -5.50
N TYR A 67 -2.13 -15.20 -4.50
CA TYR A 67 -0.99 -15.98 -4.01
C TYR A 67 -1.04 -16.06 -2.48
N ASN A 68 -0.70 -17.22 -1.93
CA ASN A 68 -0.77 -17.46 -0.49
C ASN A 68 0.55 -17.20 0.25
N SER A 69 1.53 -16.64 -0.45
CA SER A 69 2.80 -16.19 0.14
C SER A 69 3.51 -15.20 -0.78
N GLU A 70 4.46 -14.46 -0.22
CA GLU A 70 5.38 -13.61 -0.98
C GLU A 70 6.16 -14.42 -2.02
N ASP A 71 6.65 -15.62 -1.62
CA ASP A 71 7.50 -16.45 -2.49
C ASP A 71 6.73 -16.94 -3.73
N GLU A 72 5.45 -17.35 -3.56
CA GLU A 72 4.58 -17.73 -4.68
C GLU A 72 4.35 -16.54 -5.64
N ALA A 73 4.09 -15.36 -5.10
CA ALA A 73 3.90 -14.16 -5.89
C ALA A 73 5.15 -13.80 -6.69
N ILE A 74 6.33 -13.80 -6.06
CA ILE A 74 7.61 -13.53 -6.74
C ILE A 74 7.84 -14.54 -7.87
N ALA A 75 7.65 -15.84 -7.60
CA ALA A 75 7.83 -16.88 -8.61
C ALA A 75 6.90 -16.67 -9.82
N ALA A 76 5.64 -16.27 -9.58
CA ALA A 76 4.68 -15.99 -10.64
C ALA A 76 5.02 -14.72 -11.44
N ILE A 77 5.46 -13.66 -10.77
CA ILE A 77 5.88 -12.41 -11.42
C ILE A 77 7.11 -12.69 -12.31
N CYS A 78 8.12 -13.36 -11.77
CA CYS A 78 9.33 -13.73 -12.54
C CYS A 78 9.01 -14.64 -13.73
N ALA A 79 8.01 -15.51 -13.60
CA ALA A 79 7.53 -16.36 -14.68
C ALA A 79 6.60 -15.64 -15.69
N GLN A 80 6.45 -14.31 -15.59
CA GLN A 80 5.59 -13.47 -16.43
C GLN A 80 4.11 -13.90 -16.47
N LYS A 81 3.61 -14.45 -15.36
CA LYS A 81 2.20 -14.82 -15.20
C LYS A 81 1.31 -13.65 -14.76
N VAL A 82 1.93 -12.55 -14.34
CA VAL A 82 1.29 -11.28 -14.04
C VAL A 82 1.49 -10.35 -15.20
N VAL A 83 0.43 -9.73 -15.68
CA VAL A 83 0.43 -8.86 -16.84
C VAL A 83 -0.18 -7.49 -16.50
N SER A 84 0.01 -6.51 -17.39
CA SER A 84 -0.60 -5.19 -17.28
C SER A 84 -2.12 -5.29 -17.02
N GLY A 85 -2.62 -4.54 -16.07
CA GLY A 85 -4.03 -4.54 -15.67
C GLY A 85 -4.37 -5.50 -14.51
N ASP A 86 -3.48 -6.38 -14.11
CA ASP A 86 -3.73 -7.32 -13.00
C ASP A 86 -3.63 -6.63 -11.63
N VAL A 87 -4.35 -7.21 -10.65
CA VAL A 87 -4.21 -6.91 -9.23
C VAL A 87 -3.63 -8.14 -8.53
N VAL A 88 -2.38 -8.05 -8.10
CA VAL A 88 -1.70 -9.12 -7.36
C VAL A 88 -2.12 -9.10 -5.90
N VAL A 89 -2.70 -10.18 -5.41
CA VAL A 89 -3.14 -10.35 -4.03
C VAL A 89 -2.20 -11.33 -3.33
N ILE A 90 -1.47 -10.85 -2.32
CA ILE A 90 -0.56 -11.66 -1.48
C ILE A 90 -1.17 -11.76 -0.10
N ARG A 91 -1.63 -12.92 0.29
CA ARG A 91 -2.32 -13.15 1.56
C ARG A 91 -1.58 -14.13 2.46
N TYR A 92 -1.99 -14.15 3.74
CA TYR A 92 -1.32 -14.91 4.81
C TYR A 92 0.08 -14.40 5.15
N GLU A 93 0.35 -13.14 4.90
CA GLU A 93 1.58 -12.42 5.28
C GLU A 93 1.35 -11.40 6.42
N GLY A 94 0.15 -11.41 7.00
CA GLY A 94 -0.22 -10.56 8.14
C GLY A 94 0.42 -11.00 9.46
N PRO A 95 0.08 -10.32 10.58
CA PRO A 95 0.69 -10.56 11.89
C PRO A 95 0.66 -12.01 12.39
N LYS A 96 -0.42 -12.74 12.07
CA LYS A 96 -0.60 -14.16 12.45
C LYS A 96 -0.33 -15.13 11.30
N GLY A 97 -0.61 -14.73 10.08
CA GLY A 97 -0.41 -15.54 8.88
C GLY A 97 1.06 -15.65 8.50
N GLY A 98 1.76 -14.52 8.49
CA GLY A 98 3.19 -14.42 8.19
C GLY A 98 4.01 -14.15 9.44
N PRO A 99 4.84 -15.08 9.94
CA PRO A 99 5.56 -14.89 11.19
C PRO A 99 6.35 -13.58 11.24
N GLY A 100 5.95 -12.68 12.16
CA GLY A 100 6.59 -11.38 12.34
C GLY A 100 6.18 -10.32 11.31
N MET A 101 5.20 -10.63 10.43
CA MET A 101 4.72 -9.70 9.40
C MET A 101 5.87 -9.03 8.65
N ARG A 102 6.63 -9.84 7.92
CA ARG A 102 7.85 -9.40 7.24
C ARG A 102 7.57 -8.25 6.26
N GLU A 103 8.56 -7.39 6.11
CA GLU A 103 8.51 -6.26 5.19
C GLU A 103 8.82 -6.74 3.77
N MET A 104 7.81 -6.78 2.92
CA MET A 104 7.95 -7.24 1.54
C MET A 104 8.50 -6.12 0.65
N LEU A 105 9.68 -6.34 0.07
CA LEU A 105 10.30 -5.48 -0.92
C LEU A 105 10.37 -6.15 -2.29
N ASN A 106 10.64 -7.45 -2.32
CA ASN A 106 10.93 -8.17 -3.56
C ASN A 106 9.80 -8.13 -4.59
N PRO A 107 8.51 -8.37 -4.26
CA PRO A 107 7.43 -8.33 -5.25
C PRO A 107 7.36 -6.97 -5.95
N THR A 108 7.48 -5.89 -5.17
CA THR A 108 7.40 -4.52 -5.69
C THR A 108 8.62 -4.15 -6.54
N SER A 109 9.82 -4.61 -6.13
CA SER A 109 11.07 -4.36 -6.85
C SER A 109 11.11 -5.11 -8.19
N VAL A 110 10.64 -6.37 -8.22
CA VAL A 110 10.59 -7.17 -9.44
C VAL A 110 9.59 -6.57 -10.43
N LEU A 111 8.38 -6.21 -9.99
CA LEU A 111 7.39 -5.54 -10.84
C LEU A 111 7.92 -4.21 -11.40
N ALA A 112 8.55 -3.39 -10.57
CA ALA A 112 9.16 -2.14 -11.03
C ALA A 112 10.30 -2.38 -12.02
N GLY A 113 11.13 -3.41 -11.78
CA GLY A 113 12.21 -3.82 -12.69
C GLY A 113 11.70 -4.32 -14.05
N MET A 114 10.47 -4.85 -14.09
CA MET A 114 9.79 -5.28 -15.33
C MET A 114 8.97 -4.16 -15.98
N GLY A 115 8.89 -2.97 -15.38
CA GLY A 115 8.15 -1.82 -15.89
C GLY A 115 6.65 -1.83 -15.55
N HIS A 116 6.22 -2.65 -14.61
CA HIS A 116 4.81 -2.84 -14.20
C HIS A 116 4.40 -2.02 -12.96
N ASP A 117 5.22 -1.09 -12.50
CA ASP A 117 4.91 -0.23 -11.34
C ASP A 117 3.78 0.80 -11.58
N LYS A 118 3.34 0.93 -12.83
CA LYS A 118 2.29 1.87 -13.27
C LYS A 118 1.05 1.22 -13.88
N ASP A 119 1.00 -0.10 -13.90
CA ASP A 119 -0.10 -0.83 -14.57
C ASP A 119 -0.51 -2.13 -13.86
N VAL A 120 0.15 -2.46 -12.75
CA VAL A 120 -0.21 -3.57 -11.85
C VAL A 120 -0.33 -3.05 -10.43
N ALA A 121 -1.41 -3.41 -9.73
CA ALA A 121 -1.58 -3.11 -8.31
C ALA A 121 -1.21 -4.32 -7.45
N LEU A 122 -0.77 -4.07 -6.21
CA LEU A 122 -0.50 -5.11 -5.22
C LEU A 122 -1.34 -4.88 -3.96
N LEU A 123 -1.95 -5.96 -3.47
CA LEU A 123 -2.72 -6.01 -2.23
C LEU A 123 -2.11 -7.04 -1.28
N THR A 124 -2.08 -6.74 0.04
CA THR A 124 -1.63 -7.71 1.05
C THR A 124 -2.23 -7.42 2.42
N ASP A 125 -2.44 -8.47 3.19
CA ASP A 125 -2.68 -8.40 4.64
C ASP A 125 -1.37 -8.21 5.45
N GLY A 126 -0.22 -8.39 4.78
CA GLY A 126 1.10 -8.04 5.29
C GLY A 126 1.46 -6.56 5.10
N ARG A 127 2.74 -6.27 4.90
CA ARG A 127 3.24 -4.90 4.67
C ARG A 127 4.28 -4.85 3.57
N PHE A 128 4.31 -3.73 2.85
CA PHE A 128 5.35 -3.42 1.88
C PHE A 128 6.43 -2.51 2.47
N SER A 129 7.62 -2.55 1.87
CA SER A 129 8.70 -1.65 2.22
C SER A 129 8.33 -0.17 1.98
N GLY A 130 8.87 0.72 2.82
CA GLY A 130 8.71 2.16 2.65
C GLY A 130 9.30 2.72 1.35
N ALA A 131 10.21 1.98 0.69
CA ALA A 131 10.76 2.33 -0.62
C ALA A 131 9.84 1.96 -1.80
N THR A 132 8.75 1.25 -1.54
CA THR A 132 7.78 0.78 -2.55
C THR A 132 7.19 1.93 -3.36
N ARG A 133 7.07 1.72 -4.68
CA ARG A 133 6.36 2.56 -5.64
C ARG A 133 5.16 1.82 -6.23
N GLY A 134 4.20 2.58 -6.76
CA GLY A 134 2.99 2.04 -7.39
C GLY A 134 1.83 1.87 -6.42
N ALA A 135 0.72 1.32 -6.91
CA ALA A 135 -0.50 1.07 -6.15
C ALA A 135 -0.34 -0.17 -5.26
N CYS A 136 0.40 -0.02 -4.16
CA CYS A 136 0.67 -1.08 -3.20
C CYS A 136 -0.09 -0.82 -1.91
N ILE A 137 -1.16 -1.59 -1.70
CA ILE A 137 -2.07 -1.48 -0.56
C ILE A 137 -1.75 -2.59 0.43
N GLY A 138 -1.24 -2.23 1.59
CA GLY A 138 -0.89 -3.14 2.67
C GLY A 138 -1.81 -3.02 3.88
N HIS A 139 -1.51 -3.82 4.90
CA HIS A 139 -2.23 -3.81 6.18
C HIS A 139 -3.74 -4.03 6.02
N ILE A 140 -4.15 -4.86 5.03
CA ILE A 140 -5.56 -5.20 4.85
C ILE A 140 -6.05 -5.95 6.09
N SER A 141 -7.07 -5.40 6.74
CA SER A 141 -7.58 -5.90 8.00
C SER A 141 -9.11 -6.11 7.94
N PRO A 142 -9.57 -7.25 8.53
CA PRO A 142 -8.81 -8.34 9.17
C PRO A 142 -7.93 -9.11 8.18
N GLU A 143 -6.80 -9.67 8.68
CA GLU A 143 -5.93 -10.51 7.86
C GLU A 143 -6.59 -11.84 7.46
N ALA A 144 -6.10 -12.51 6.41
CA ALA A 144 -6.63 -13.77 5.92
C ALA A 144 -6.62 -14.88 7.00
N ARG A 145 -5.60 -14.95 7.83
CA ARG A 145 -5.48 -15.93 8.91
C ARG A 145 -6.53 -15.77 10.00
N GLU A 146 -7.08 -14.57 10.16
CA GLU A 146 -8.17 -14.26 11.09
C GLU A 146 -9.56 -14.33 10.43
N GLY A 147 -9.66 -14.81 9.20
CA GLY A 147 -10.90 -14.93 8.45
C GLY A 147 -11.33 -13.61 7.80
N GLY A 148 -10.40 -12.68 7.59
CA GLY A 148 -10.65 -11.46 6.82
C GLY A 148 -11.04 -11.74 5.38
N ASN A 149 -11.81 -10.84 4.77
CA ASN A 149 -12.37 -11.02 3.43
C ASN A 149 -11.32 -11.19 2.33
N ILE A 150 -10.10 -10.73 2.54
CA ILE A 150 -8.98 -10.98 1.62
C ILE A 150 -8.73 -12.50 1.41
N ALA A 151 -9.09 -13.34 2.37
CA ALA A 151 -8.98 -14.80 2.26
C ALA A 151 -9.98 -15.40 1.23
N LEU A 152 -11.06 -14.69 0.92
CA LEU A 152 -12.15 -15.15 0.05
C LEU A 152 -11.92 -14.78 -1.42
N ILE A 153 -10.96 -13.90 -1.72
CA ILE A 153 -10.68 -13.46 -3.08
C ILE A 153 -10.20 -14.66 -3.91
N GLU A 154 -10.77 -14.83 -5.10
CA GLU A 154 -10.39 -15.85 -6.06
C GLU A 154 -9.71 -15.24 -7.29
N ASN A 155 -8.95 -16.06 -8.03
CA ASN A 155 -8.34 -15.61 -9.28
C ASN A 155 -9.40 -15.19 -10.29
N GLY A 156 -9.28 -13.97 -10.79
CA GLY A 156 -10.21 -13.38 -11.76
C GLY A 156 -11.31 -12.51 -11.15
N ASP A 157 -11.45 -12.46 -9.83
CA ASP A 157 -12.32 -11.49 -9.18
C ASP A 157 -11.88 -10.07 -9.55
N ILE A 158 -12.85 -9.20 -9.79
CA ILE A 158 -12.54 -7.81 -10.13
C ILE A 158 -12.37 -7.01 -8.84
N ILE A 159 -11.18 -6.45 -8.70
CA ILE A 159 -10.81 -5.59 -7.57
C ILE A 159 -10.91 -4.13 -8.02
N GLU A 160 -11.59 -3.31 -7.22
CA GLU A 160 -11.72 -1.87 -7.45
C GLU A 160 -10.95 -1.09 -6.38
N ILE A 161 -10.04 -0.24 -6.81
CA ILE A 161 -9.22 0.63 -5.97
C ILE A 161 -9.59 2.07 -6.31
N ASP A 162 -10.06 2.84 -5.33
CA ASP A 162 -10.33 4.26 -5.48
C ASP A 162 -9.70 5.03 -4.30
N ILE A 163 -8.46 5.45 -4.49
CA ILE A 163 -7.68 6.15 -3.46
C ILE A 163 -8.30 7.52 -3.15
N PRO A 164 -8.73 8.35 -4.10
CA PRO A 164 -9.43 9.61 -3.83
C PRO A 164 -10.66 9.43 -2.93
N ASN A 165 -11.49 8.42 -3.19
CA ASN A 165 -12.70 8.14 -2.41
C ASN A 165 -12.45 7.21 -1.21
N ARG A 166 -11.19 6.79 -0.99
CA ARG A 166 -10.79 5.94 0.14
C ARG A 166 -11.49 4.57 0.15
N THR A 167 -11.70 3.96 -1.02
CA THR A 167 -12.38 2.66 -1.12
C THR A 167 -11.50 1.57 -1.72
N LEU A 168 -11.75 0.32 -1.27
CA LEU A 168 -11.14 -0.92 -1.74
C LEU A 168 -12.21 -2.04 -1.74
N ASN A 169 -12.65 -2.45 -2.94
CA ASN A 169 -13.73 -3.42 -3.11
C ASN A 169 -13.34 -4.52 -4.08
#